data_c754d3e4fc6945558c94f986a516ddfc
#
_entry.id   c754d3e4fc6945558c94f986a516ddfc
#
_cell.length_a   1.000
_cell.length_b   1.000
_cell.length_c   1.000
_cell.angle_alpha   90.00
_cell.angle_beta   90.00
_cell.angle_gamma   90.00
#
_symmetry.space_group_name_H-M   'P 1'
#
loop_
_entity.id
_entity.type
_entity.pdbx_description
1 polymer ?
#
loop_
_entity_poly.entity_id
_entity_poly.type
_entity_poly.pdbx_seq_one_letter_code
_entity_poly.pdbx_strand_id
1 'polypeptide(L)'
;IENVKGERQQLTVPDYVDDERINLPPNAIKVLEKRYLRRDLDGSLLETPAGMFYRLAYHIAQVEKQYEGDAEAMARVFYNLLTERRFYPNSPTFTGAGTPLGQLAACFTADMRVTCEQGVKRIADLEVGDRVLTHEGRYRPVTELFQRAYDGELLRIKTKLIGTTMEVTPEHPILTPRGWVKAGELN
;
A
#
# COMPACT_ATOMS: atom_id res chain seq x y z
N ILE A 1 -24.26 -4.98 12.51
CA ILE A 1 -23.30 -4.84 11.39
C ILE A 1 -24.16 -4.54 10.17
N GLU A 2 -24.37 -3.26 9.89
CA GLU A 2 -25.05 -2.85 8.67
C GLU A 2 -24.09 -3.07 7.49
N ASN A 3 -24.53 -3.90 6.56
CA ASN A 3 -23.86 -4.10 5.27
C ASN A 3 -23.87 -2.79 4.51
N VAL A 4 -22.76 -2.09 4.49
CA VAL A 4 -22.51 -1.02 3.52
C VAL A 4 -22.33 -1.68 2.16
N LYS A 5 -23.44 -1.95 1.48
CA LYS A 5 -23.47 -2.19 0.03
C LYS A 5 -23.16 -0.86 -0.67
N GLY A 6 -21.91 -0.40 -0.60
CA GLY A 6 -21.43 0.60 -1.52
C GLY A 6 -21.23 -0.08 -2.86
N GLU A 7 -22.06 0.25 -3.85
CA GLU A 7 -21.76 -0.06 -5.25
C GLU A 7 -20.34 0.40 -5.52
N ARG A 8 -19.49 -0.54 -5.91
CA ARG A 8 -18.10 -0.23 -6.29
C ARG A 8 -18.17 0.50 -7.62
N GLN A 9 -18.30 1.82 -7.58
CA GLN A 9 -18.28 2.65 -8.79
C GLN A 9 -17.00 2.36 -9.56
N GLN A 10 -17.16 1.86 -10.77
CA GLN A 10 -16.08 1.76 -11.73
C GLN A 10 -15.69 3.20 -12.11
N LEU A 11 -14.44 3.55 -11.88
CA LEU A 11 -13.93 4.86 -12.26
C LEU A 11 -13.94 4.97 -13.79
N THR A 12 -14.59 6.01 -14.31
CA THR A 12 -14.50 6.32 -15.75
C THR A 12 -13.08 6.75 -16.07
N VAL A 13 -12.42 6.03 -16.96
CA VAL A 13 -11.06 6.33 -17.38
C VAL A 13 -11.06 7.19 -18.64
N PRO A 14 -10.19 8.21 -18.74
CA PRO A 14 -10.02 9.00 -19.97
C PRO A 14 -9.40 8.17 -21.12
N ASP A 15 -9.57 8.62 -22.35
CA ASP A 15 -9.07 7.95 -23.56
C ASP A 15 -7.54 7.76 -23.61
N TYR A 16 -6.79 8.53 -22.83
CA TYR A 16 -5.34 8.38 -22.76
C TYR A 16 -4.88 7.22 -21.86
N VAL A 17 -5.80 6.61 -21.10
CA VAL A 17 -5.54 5.46 -20.22
C VAL A 17 -5.64 4.19 -21.03
N ASP A 18 -4.50 3.67 -21.43
CA ASP A 18 -4.40 2.59 -22.41
C ASP A 18 -3.33 1.57 -21.95
N ASP A 19 -3.70 0.30 -21.90
CA ASP A 19 -2.83 -0.81 -21.51
C ASP A 19 -1.70 -1.06 -22.51
N GLU A 20 -1.93 -0.80 -23.80
CA GLU A 20 -0.91 -0.97 -24.84
C GLU A 20 0.28 -0.04 -24.65
N ARG A 21 0.03 1.17 -24.11
CA ARG A 21 1.07 2.18 -23.84
C ARG A 21 1.97 1.81 -22.66
N ILE A 22 1.48 1.02 -21.71
CA ILE A 22 2.25 0.69 -20.50
C ILE A 22 3.36 -0.31 -20.80
N ASN A 23 3.19 -1.16 -21.81
CA ASN A 23 4.16 -2.16 -22.24
C ASN A 23 4.75 -2.97 -21.08
N LEU A 24 3.90 -3.58 -20.26
CA LEU A 24 4.31 -4.42 -19.13
C LEU A 24 4.63 -5.84 -19.61
N PRO A 25 5.71 -6.46 -19.09
CA PRO A 25 5.98 -7.86 -19.40
C PRO A 25 4.88 -8.77 -18.82
N PRO A 26 4.60 -9.93 -19.45
CA PRO A 26 3.50 -10.83 -19.02
C PRO A 26 3.56 -11.25 -17.55
N ASN A 27 4.77 -11.40 -17.00
CA ASN A 27 4.95 -11.74 -15.58
C ASN A 27 4.52 -10.59 -14.66
N ALA A 28 4.76 -9.35 -15.03
CA ALA A 28 4.30 -8.20 -14.26
C ALA A 28 2.77 -8.11 -14.27
N ILE A 29 2.14 -8.31 -15.43
CA ILE A 29 0.67 -8.33 -15.57
C ILE A 29 0.07 -9.39 -14.63
N LYS A 30 0.59 -10.61 -14.62
CA LYS A 30 0.13 -11.69 -13.73
C LYS A 30 0.26 -11.32 -12.23
N VAL A 31 1.31 -10.59 -11.85
CA VAL A 31 1.48 -10.12 -10.48
C VAL A 31 0.45 -9.05 -10.15
N LEU A 32 0.22 -8.10 -11.07
CA LEU A 32 -0.80 -7.07 -10.88
C LEU A 32 -2.20 -7.69 -10.74
N GLU A 33 -2.57 -8.60 -11.62
CA GLU A 33 -3.84 -9.32 -11.57
C GLU A 33 -4.03 -10.08 -10.26
N LYS A 34 -3.00 -10.75 -9.74
CA LYS A 34 -3.10 -11.52 -8.51
C LYS A 34 -3.17 -10.67 -7.25
N ARG A 35 -2.51 -9.50 -7.21
CA ARG A 35 -2.23 -8.80 -5.95
C ARG A 35 -2.75 -7.38 -5.86
N TYR A 36 -2.94 -6.70 -6.99
CA TYR A 36 -3.13 -5.24 -6.99
C TYR A 36 -4.41 -4.78 -7.68
N LEU A 37 -4.84 -5.49 -8.74
CA LEU A 37 -6.06 -5.11 -9.45
C LEU A 37 -7.30 -5.37 -8.59
N ARG A 38 -8.22 -4.42 -8.61
CA ARG A 38 -9.50 -4.54 -7.90
C ARG A 38 -10.34 -5.67 -8.51
N ARG A 39 -11.00 -6.39 -7.61
CA ARG A 39 -11.91 -7.48 -7.98
C ARG A 39 -13.29 -7.23 -7.41
N ASP A 40 -14.26 -7.75 -8.10
CA ASP A 40 -15.62 -7.85 -7.58
C ASP A 40 -15.76 -9.03 -6.60
N LEU A 41 -16.95 -9.16 -6.02
CA LEU A 41 -17.27 -10.24 -5.06
C LEU A 41 -17.20 -11.64 -5.68
N ASP A 42 -17.43 -11.76 -6.99
CA ASP A 42 -17.32 -12.99 -7.77
C ASP A 42 -15.89 -13.32 -8.21
N GLY A 43 -14.92 -12.44 -7.90
CA GLY A 43 -13.51 -12.58 -8.26
C GLY A 43 -13.13 -12.03 -9.63
N SER A 44 -14.08 -11.50 -10.42
CA SER A 44 -13.80 -10.85 -11.70
C SER A 44 -12.99 -9.57 -11.52
N LEU A 45 -12.15 -9.24 -12.50
CA LEU A 45 -11.36 -8.00 -12.46
C LEU A 45 -12.25 -6.80 -12.79
N LEU A 46 -12.16 -5.75 -11.95
CA LEU A 46 -12.89 -4.49 -12.13
C LEU A 46 -12.09 -3.43 -12.86
N GLU A 47 -10.81 -3.66 -13.07
CA GLU A 47 -9.90 -2.70 -13.70
C GLU A 47 -8.79 -3.43 -14.44
N THR A 48 -8.17 -2.73 -15.39
CA THR A 48 -6.96 -3.14 -16.09
C THR A 48 -5.71 -2.57 -15.39
N PRO A 49 -4.49 -3.00 -15.74
CA PRO A 49 -3.27 -2.35 -15.24
C PRO A 49 -3.23 -0.85 -15.47
N ALA A 50 -3.61 -0.37 -16.66
CA ALA A 50 -3.71 1.07 -16.93
C ALA A 50 -4.75 1.76 -16.05
N GLY A 51 -5.91 1.13 -15.88
CA GLY A 51 -6.98 1.61 -14.99
C GLY A 51 -6.52 1.71 -13.55
N MET A 52 -5.74 0.75 -13.04
CA MET A 52 -5.15 0.78 -11.71
C MET A 52 -4.20 1.98 -11.53
N PHE A 53 -3.29 2.21 -12.49
CA PHE A 53 -2.39 3.35 -12.42
C PHE A 53 -3.15 4.68 -12.46
N TYR A 54 -4.19 4.76 -13.30
CA TYR A 54 -5.03 5.95 -13.35
C TYR A 54 -5.81 6.16 -12.04
N ARG A 55 -6.43 5.10 -11.48
CA ARG A 55 -7.13 5.18 -10.19
C ARG A 55 -6.24 5.75 -9.09
N LEU A 56 -5.00 5.26 -9.00
CA LEU A 56 -4.02 5.75 -8.05
C LEU A 56 -3.70 7.22 -8.30
N ALA A 57 -3.34 7.57 -9.53
CA ALA A 57 -3.00 8.93 -9.94
C ALA A 57 -4.14 9.91 -9.67
N TYR A 58 -5.36 9.53 -10.06
CA TYR A 58 -6.57 10.33 -9.84
C TYR A 58 -6.86 10.54 -8.35
N HIS A 59 -6.78 9.48 -7.54
CA HIS A 59 -7.03 9.56 -6.11
C HIS A 59 -6.07 10.54 -5.41
N ILE A 60 -4.79 10.44 -5.70
CA ILE A 60 -3.77 11.33 -5.12
C ILE A 60 -3.98 12.77 -5.61
N ALA A 61 -4.30 12.96 -6.88
CA ALA A 61 -4.52 14.28 -7.47
C ALA A 61 -5.75 15.02 -6.90
N GLN A 62 -6.69 14.32 -6.23
CA GLN A 62 -7.85 15.00 -5.62
C GLN A 62 -7.44 16.04 -4.56
N VAL A 63 -6.26 15.92 -3.98
CA VAL A 63 -5.73 16.90 -3.01
C VAL A 63 -5.57 18.29 -3.63
N GLU A 64 -5.34 18.40 -4.95
CA GLU A 64 -5.18 19.66 -5.65
C GLU A 64 -6.42 20.56 -5.52
N LYS A 65 -7.62 19.96 -5.39
CA LYS A 65 -8.87 20.71 -5.17
C LYS A 65 -8.88 21.55 -3.89
N GLN A 66 -8.07 21.19 -2.91
CA GLN A 66 -7.93 21.94 -1.66
C GLN A 66 -7.08 23.21 -1.86
N TYR A 67 -6.31 23.26 -2.94
CA TYR A 67 -5.41 24.35 -3.30
C TYR A 67 -5.85 25.08 -4.57
N GLU A 68 -7.11 24.92 -4.97
CA GLU A 68 -7.67 25.50 -6.21
C GLU A 68 -6.92 25.05 -7.49
N GLY A 69 -6.23 23.90 -7.41
CA GLY A 69 -5.49 23.32 -8.51
C GLY A 69 -6.37 22.44 -9.42
N ASP A 70 -5.86 22.15 -10.62
CA ASP A 70 -6.50 21.25 -11.59
C ASP A 70 -6.16 19.79 -11.28
N ALA A 71 -7.07 19.09 -10.59
CA ALA A 71 -6.92 17.69 -10.23
C ALA A 71 -6.84 16.77 -11.45
N GLU A 72 -7.50 17.06 -12.56
CA GLU A 72 -7.44 16.24 -13.77
C GLU A 72 -6.09 16.38 -14.47
N ALA A 73 -5.59 17.60 -14.61
CA ALA A 73 -4.26 17.84 -15.17
C ALA A 73 -3.18 17.15 -14.32
N MET A 74 -3.27 17.23 -12.98
CA MET A 74 -2.33 16.59 -12.07
C MET A 74 -2.45 15.06 -12.09
N ALA A 75 -3.66 14.51 -12.20
CA ALA A 75 -3.87 13.07 -12.38
C ALA A 75 -3.15 12.55 -13.62
N ARG A 76 -3.19 13.30 -14.72
CA ARG A 76 -2.45 12.96 -15.95
C ARG A 76 -0.94 12.98 -15.74
N VAL A 77 -0.42 13.97 -15.01
CA VAL A 77 1.01 14.04 -14.65
C VAL A 77 1.42 12.82 -13.85
N PHE A 78 0.68 12.48 -12.79
CA PHE A 78 0.97 11.33 -11.94
C PHE A 78 0.84 10.01 -12.70
N TYR A 79 -0.18 9.87 -13.56
CA TYR A 79 -0.34 8.71 -14.43
C TYR A 79 0.88 8.51 -15.35
N ASN A 80 1.38 9.57 -15.96
CA ASN A 80 2.56 9.51 -16.80
C ASN A 80 3.81 9.10 -16.00
N LEU A 81 4.01 9.63 -14.78
CA LEU A 81 5.14 9.23 -13.92
C LEU A 81 5.14 7.72 -13.62
N LEU A 82 3.96 7.13 -13.39
CA LEU A 82 3.79 5.71 -13.12
C LEU A 82 4.04 4.85 -14.38
N THR A 83 3.42 5.22 -15.50
CA THR A 83 3.49 4.46 -16.74
C THR A 83 4.86 4.55 -17.44
N GLU A 84 5.54 5.68 -17.30
CA GLU A 84 6.93 5.88 -17.74
C GLU A 84 7.96 5.27 -16.77
N ARG A 85 7.51 4.65 -15.67
CA ARG A 85 8.37 4.02 -14.65
C ARG A 85 9.35 4.98 -13.96
N ARG A 86 9.00 6.25 -13.91
CA ARG A 86 9.81 7.29 -13.24
C ARG A 86 9.57 7.34 -11.74
N PHE A 87 8.42 6.84 -11.30
CA PHE A 87 8.05 6.73 -9.89
C PHE A 87 7.13 5.55 -9.66
N TYR A 88 7.37 4.78 -8.59
CA TYR A 88 6.48 3.76 -8.09
C TYR A 88 6.32 3.92 -6.57
N PRO A 89 5.10 4.13 -6.08
CA PRO A 89 4.83 4.13 -4.65
C PRO A 89 4.94 2.72 -4.07
N ASN A 90 4.91 2.60 -2.75
CA ASN A 90 4.86 1.31 -2.09
C ASN A 90 3.54 0.56 -2.34
N SER A 91 3.55 -0.76 -2.09
CA SER A 91 2.42 -1.65 -2.37
C SER A 91 1.07 -1.22 -1.78
N PRO A 92 0.97 -0.73 -0.53
CA PRO A 92 -0.31 -0.27 0.02
C PRO A 92 -0.97 0.86 -0.77
N THR A 93 -0.18 1.74 -1.39
CA THR A 93 -0.72 2.80 -2.23
C THR A 93 -1.43 2.24 -3.46
N PHE A 94 -0.86 1.21 -4.11
CA PHE A 94 -1.49 0.55 -5.25
C PHE A 94 -2.82 -0.12 -4.88
N THR A 95 -2.90 -0.73 -3.70
CA THR A 95 -4.11 -1.45 -3.27
C THR A 95 -5.14 -0.55 -2.61
N GLY A 96 -4.71 0.50 -1.91
CA GLY A 96 -5.58 1.35 -1.08
C GLY A 96 -6.10 2.61 -1.76
N ALA A 97 -5.34 3.20 -2.71
CA ALA A 97 -5.74 4.44 -3.37
C ALA A 97 -7.07 4.28 -4.11
N GLY A 98 -8.02 5.18 -3.88
CA GLY A 98 -9.34 5.16 -4.51
C GLY A 98 -10.22 4.00 -4.10
N THR A 99 -9.96 3.38 -2.95
CA THR A 99 -10.82 2.36 -2.35
C THR A 99 -11.49 2.91 -1.08
N PRO A 100 -12.59 2.29 -0.60
CA PRO A 100 -13.23 2.72 0.65
C PRO A 100 -12.29 2.71 1.87
N LEU A 101 -11.28 1.83 1.86
CA LEU A 101 -10.29 1.75 2.92
C LEU A 101 -9.32 2.96 2.92
N GLY A 102 -9.04 3.53 1.73
CA GLY A 102 -8.23 4.74 1.57
C GLY A 102 -6.81 4.70 2.13
N GLN A 103 -6.34 3.54 2.56
CA GLN A 103 -5.04 3.40 3.23
C GLN A 103 -3.90 3.32 2.23
N LEU A 104 -2.97 4.27 2.31
CA LEU A 104 -1.86 4.41 1.37
C LEU A 104 -0.51 3.92 1.93
N ALA A 105 -0.47 3.51 3.19
CA ALA A 105 0.75 3.05 3.85
C ALA A 105 0.45 1.92 4.85
N ALA A 106 1.39 1.00 4.99
CA ALA A 106 1.39 -0.02 6.04
C ALA A 106 2.05 0.57 7.29
N CYS A 107 1.37 0.51 8.43
CA CYS A 107 1.83 1.14 9.66
C CYS A 107 1.93 0.15 10.81
N PHE A 108 2.85 0.44 11.72
CA PHE A 108 2.96 -0.16 13.04
C PHE A 108 2.40 0.78 14.10
N THR A 109 1.95 0.24 15.22
CA THR A 109 1.64 1.04 16.41
C THR A 109 2.93 1.51 17.10
N ALA A 110 2.84 2.60 17.84
CA ALA A 110 3.98 3.23 18.55
C ALA A 110 4.77 2.27 19.46
N ASP A 111 4.08 1.30 20.06
CA ASP A 111 4.66 0.34 21.02
C ASP A 111 5.31 -0.89 20.39
N MET A 112 5.24 -1.02 19.06
CA MET A 112 5.89 -2.12 18.36
C MET A 112 7.39 -2.11 18.62
N ARG A 113 7.95 -3.31 18.86
CA ARG A 113 9.36 -3.49 19.16
C ARG A 113 10.16 -3.80 17.91
N VAL A 114 11.28 -3.10 17.76
CA VAL A 114 12.22 -3.24 16.64
C VAL A 114 13.56 -3.69 17.20
N THR A 115 14.15 -4.71 16.60
CA THR A 115 15.50 -5.16 16.93
C THR A 115 16.51 -4.22 16.31
N CYS A 116 17.28 -3.56 17.16
CA CYS A 116 18.37 -2.66 16.79
C CYS A 116 19.73 -3.32 17.12
N GLU A 117 20.80 -2.81 16.55
CA GLU A 117 22.17 -3.28 16.84
C GLU A 117 22.54 -3.14 18.33
N GLN A 118 21.95 -2.16 19.01
CA GLN A 118 22.17 -1.87 20.44
C GLN A 118 21.11 -2.48 21.38
N GLY A 119 20.26 -3.36 20.88
CA GLY A 119 19.17 -3.97 21.63
C GLY A 119 17.79 -3.78 21.01
N VAL A 120 16.73 -3.79 21.80
CA VAL A 120 15.36 -3.67 21.32
C VAL A 120 14.79 -2.32 21.74
N LYS A 121 14.30 -1.54 20.77
CA LYS A 121 13.61 -0.25 20.97
C LYS A 121 12.14 -0.35 20.59
N ARG A 122 11.27 0.51 21.13
CA ARG A 122 9.94 0.73 20.53
C ARG A 122 10.11 1.52 19.24
N ILE A 123 9.21 1.32 18.29
CA ILE A 123 9.29 2.04 17.00
C ILE A 123 9.17 3.56 17.20
N ALA A 124 8.40 4.00 18.23
CA ALA A 124 8.27 5.40 18.60
C ALA A 124 9.56 6.03 19.16
N ASP A 125 10.49 5.21 19.64
CA ASP A 125 11.76 5.66 20.24
C ASP A 125 12.95 5.56 19.25
N LEU A 126 12.66 5.20 17.97
CA LEU A 126 13.69 5.16 16.94
C LEU A 126 14.09 6.56 16.50
N GLU A 127 15.37 6.72 16.22
CA GLU A 127 15.95 7.94 15.67
C GLU A 127 16.60 7.67 14.30
N VAL A 128 16.71 8.71 13.48
CA VAL A 128 17.46 8.62 12.22
C VAL A 128 18.92 8.29 12.55
N GLY A 129 19.46 7.26 11.90
CA GLY A 129 20.78 6.72 12.15
C GLY A 129 20.79 5.47 13.03
N ASP A 130 19.73 5.15 13.77
CA ASP A 130 19.59 3.86 14.45
C ASP A 130 19.73 2.71 13.43
N ARG A 131 20.43 1.64 13.81
CA ARG A 131 20.63 0.49 12.94
C ARG A 131 19.67 -0.62 13.31
N VAL A 132 18.75 -0.94 12.41
CA VAL A 132 17.68 -1.94 12.60
C VAL A 132 17.96 -3.21 11.83
N LEU A 133 17.56 -4.35 12.41
CA LEU A 133 17.67 -5.66 11.78
C LEU A 133 16.65 -5.81 10.66
N THR A 134 17.10 -6.12 9.46
CA THR A 134 16.26 -6.37 8.29
C THR A 134 15.94 -7.85 8.11
N HIS A 135 14.97 -8.15 7.21
CA HIS A 135 14.61 -9.54 6.85
C HIS A 135 15.76 -10.33 6.20
N GLU A 136 16.82 -9.66 5.75
CA GLU A 136 18.03 -10.28 5.20
C GLU A 136 19.08 -10.61 6.28
N GLY A 137 18.75 -10.44 7.56
CA GLY A 137 19.67 -10.67 8.68
C GLY A 137 20.78 -9.63 8.84
N ARG A 138 20.65 -8.48 8.18
CA ARG A 138 21.62 -7.37 8.19
C ARG A 138 21.06 -6.17 8.91
N TYR A 139 21.93 -5.48 9.66
CA TYR A 139 21.58 -4.17 10.24
C TYR A 139 21.72 -3.05 9.19
N ARG A 140 20.68 -2.22 9.07
CA ARG A 140 20.65 -1.07 8.17
C ARG A 140 20.26 0.19 8.93
N PRO A 141 20.83 1.35 8.58
CA PRO A 141 20.48 2.60 9.23
C PRO A 141 19.04 3.02 8.89
N VAL A 142 18.34 3.56 9.86
CA VAL A 142 17.09 4.29 9.66
C VAL A 142 17.44 5.61 8.99
N THR A 143 16.90 5.83 7.80
CA THR A 143 17.16 7.04 7.01
C THR A 143 16.09 8.10 7.20
N GLU A 144 14.88 7.70 7.55
CA GLU A 144 13.74 8.59 7.71
C GLU A 144 12.68 7.96 8.64
N LEU A 145 11.94 8.79 9.35
CA LEU A 145 10.86 8.41 10.26
C LEU A 145 9.57 9.08 9.84
N PHE A 146 8.49 8.30 9.81
CA PHE A 146 7.15 8.81 9.51
C PHE A 146 6.21 8.48 10.66
N GLN A 147 5.47 9.47 11.12
CA GLN A 147 4.44 9.31 12.14
C GLN A 147 3.15 10.01 11.70
N ARG A 148 2.02 9.35 11.91
CA ARG A 148 0.69 9.92 11.63
C ARG A 148 -0.34 9.42 12.63
N ALA A 149 -1.40 10.17 12.85
CA ALA A 149 -2.60 9.69 13.51
C ALA A 149 -3.31 8.66 12.59
N TYR A 150 -3.87 7.62 13.20
CA TYR A 150 -4.62 6.57 12.50
C TYR A 150 -5.90 6.28 13.25
N ASP A 151 -7.03 6.38 12.53
CA ASP A 151 -8.37 6.10 13.04
C ASP A 151 -9.02 4.99 12.19
N GLY A 152 -8.44 3.78 12.28
CA GLY A 152 -8.87 2.61 11.50
C GLY A 152 -8.68 1.31 12.28
N GLU A 153 -9.07 0.20 11.66
CA GLU A 153 -8.93 -1.13 12.24
C GLU A 153 -7.47 -1.53 12.35
N LEU A 154 -7.08 -2.08 13.51
CA LEU A 154 -5.80 -2.71 13.75
C LEU A 154 -5.98 -4.21 13.97
N LEU A 155 -5.13 -4.99 13.32
CA LEU A 155 -5.06 -6.42 13.53
C LEU A 155 -4.04 -6.76 14.60
N ARG A 156 -4.44 -7.62 15.54
CA ARG A 156 -3.55 -8.13 16.57
C ARG A 156 -3.10 -9.55 16.23
N ILE A 157 -1.82 -9.67 15.82
CA ILE A 157 -1.22 -10.93 15.41
C ILE A 157 -0.41 -11.49 16.57
N LYS A 158 -0.74 -12.72 16.99
CA LYS A 158 0.00 -13.46 18.00
C LYS A 158 0.66 -14.69 17.36
N THR A 159 1.97 -14.77 17.43
CA THR A 159 2.71 -15.92 16.94
C THR A 159 2.92 -16.95 18.05
N LYS A 160 2.92 -18.23 17.71
CA LYS A 160 3.12 -19.32 18.70
C LYS A 160 4.53 -19.34 19.30
N LEU A 161 5.53 -18.84 18.56
CA LEU A 161 6.96 -18.95 18.91
C LEU A 161 7.49 -17.75 19.70
N ILE A 162 6.90 -16.57 19.50
CA ILE A 162 7.45 -15.32 20.05
C ILE A 162 6.38 -14.73 20.97
N GLY A 163 6.11 -15.11 22.09
CA GLY A 163 5.07 -14.65 23.04
C GLY A 163 4.62 -13.15 22.97
N THR A 164 5.10 -12.40 21.99
CA THR A 164 4.75 -11.00 21.72
C THR A 164 3.59 -10.89 20.73
N THR A 165 2.73 -9.94 20.97
CA THR A 165 1.63 -9.57 20.08
C THR A 165 2.09 -8.41 19.20
N MET A 166 1.80 -8.51 17.90
CA MET A 166 2.07 -7.47 16.92
C MET A 166 0.75 -6.78 16.56
N GLU A 167 0.69 -5.47 16.62
CA GLU A 167 -0.44 -4.68 16.17
C GLU A 167 -0.08 -3.94 14.89
N VAL A 168 -0.81 -4.23 13.83
CA VAL A 168 -0.55 -3.70 12.49
C VAL A 168 -1.85 -3.40 11.76
N THR A 169 -1.75 -2.58 10.74
CA THR A 169 -2.87 -2.36 9.82
C THR A 169 -3.10 -3.59 8.93
N PRO A 170 -4.33 -3.85 8.43
CA PRO A 170 -4.64 -5.02 7.60
C PRO A 170 -3.75 -5.17 6.36
N GLU A 171 -3.30 -4.05 5.80
CA GLU A 171 -2.45 -4.02 4.61
C GLU A 171 -0.96 -4.26 4.88
N HIS A 172 -0.57 -4.40 6.17
CA HIS A 172 0.83 -4.54 6.54
C HIS A 172 1.43 -5.84 5.96
N PRO A 173 2.55 -5.77 5.21
CA PRO A 173 3.18 -6.95 4.65
C PRO A 173 3.91 -7.74 5.74
N ILE A 174 3.56 -9.01 5.88
CA ILE A 174 4.20 -9.96 6.79
C ILE A 174 4.98 -10.98 5.97
N LEU A 175 6.26 -11.18 6.29
CA LEU A 175 7.06 -12.22 5.69
C LEU A 175 6.69 -13.59 6.28
N THR A 176 6.25 -14.50 5.41
CA THR A 176 5.86 -15.87 5.76
C THR A 176 6.67 -16.86 4.92
N PRO A 177 6.64 -18.18 5.23
CA PRO A 177 7.22 -19.20 4.36
C PRO A 177 6.67 -19.20 2.93
N ARG A 178 5.48 -18.63 2.72
CA ARG A 178 4.85 -18.46 1.40
C ARG A 178 5.26 -17.16 0.69
N GLY A 179 6.18 -16.38 1.26
CA GLY A 179 6.55 -15.03 0.84
C GLY A 179 5.80 -13.93 1.59
N TRP A 180 5.80 -12.72 1.04
CA TRP A 180 5.12 -11.57 1.62
C TRP A 180 3.61 -11.70 1.46
N VAL A 181 2.87 -11.64 2.58
CA VAL A 181 1.40 -11.74 2.66
C VAL A 181 0.89 -10.57 3.48
N LYS A 182 -0.25 -9.98 3.12
CA LYS A 182 -0.89 -8.94 3.91
C LYS A 182 -1.37 -9.49 5.26
N ALA A 183 -1.28 -8.69 6.32
CA ALA A 183 -1.73 -9.09 7.64
C ALA A 183 -3.20 -9.56 7.67
N GLY A 184 -4.08 -8.88 6.91
CA GLY A 184 -5.49 -9.25 6.77
C GLY A 184 -5.76 -10.56 6.01
N GLU A 185 -4.77 -11.13 5.34
CA GLU A 185 -4.85 -12.37 4.58
C GLU A 185 -4.17 -13.55 5.28
N LEU A 186 -3.69 -13.34 6.51
CA LEU A 186 -3.13 -14.41 7.35
C LEU A 186 -4.26 -15.31 7.89
N ASN A 187 -4.17 -16.60 7.62
CA ASN A 187 -5.05 -17.65 8.14
C ASN A 187 -4.31 -18.49 9.18
#